data_69f57aded97c1a4ce2a82014fba7fa22
#
_entry.id   69f57aded97c1a4ce2a82014fba7fa22
#
_cell.length_a   1.000
_cell.length_b   1.000
_cell.length_c   1.000
_cell.angle_alpha   90.00
_cell.angle_beta   90.00
_cell.angle_gamma   90.00
#
_symmetry.space_group_name_H-M   'P 1'
#
loop_
_entity.id
_entity.type
_entity.pdbx_description
1 polymer ?
#
loop_
_entity_poly.entity_id
_entity_poly.type
_entity_poly.pdbx_seq_one_letter_code
_entity_poly.pdbx_strand_id
1 'polypeptide(L)' 'MGDEFRVKPEAFFDLGEQTLLFYLVHGRGQQSGAEVAMPGAQVCRWRDGLMVYAKVYVHREDALRDLGMSEDELEAPAL' A
#
# COMPACT_ATOMS: atom_id res chain seq x y z
N MET A 1 -5.67 16.68 21.15
CA MET A 1 -5.89 15.65 20.16
C MET A 1 -4.96 15.90 18.99
N GLY A 2 -4.39 14.88 18.47
CA GLY A 2 -3.45 15.03 17.39
C GLY A 2 -4.10 15.11 16.02
N ASP A 3 -3.36 14.65 15.06
CA ASP A 3 -3.78 14.68 13.67
C ASP A 3 -4.78 13.57 13.38
N GLU A 4 -5.59 13.79 12.37
CA GLU A 4 -6.48 12.76 11.87
C GLU A 4 -5.81 12.04 10.70
N PHE A 5 -5.89 10.73 10.72
CA PHE A 5 -5.31 9.91 9.66
C PHE A 5 -6.33 8.89 9.18
N ARG A 6 -6.37 8.71 7.86
CA ARG A 6 -7.20 7.71 7.22
C ARG A 6 -6.38 6.99 6.17
N VAL A 7 -6.56 5.67 6.09
CA VAL A 7 -5.92 4.89 5.05
C VAL A 7 -7.00 4.48 4.06
N LYS A 8 -6.82 4.87 2.82
CA LYS A 8 -7.77 4.56 1.76
C LYS A 8 -7.12 3.62 0.77
N PRO A 9 -7.60 2.37 0.67
CA PRO A 9 -7.05 1.47 -0.34
C PRO A 9 -7.41 1.95 -1.73
N GLU A 10 -6.44 1.87 -2.64
CA GLU A 10 -6.62 2.27 -4.03
C GLU A 10 -6.63 1.10 -4.97
N ALA A 11 -5.76 0.12 -4.76
CA ALA A 11 -5.64 -1.03 -5.64
C ALA A 11 -5.10 -2.20 -4.87
N PHE A 12 -5.62 -3.36 -5.15
CA PHE A 12 -5.19 -4.60 -4.53
C PHE A 12 -4.88 -5.60 -5.62
N PHE A 13 -3.68 -6.20 -5.57
CA PHE A 13 -3.23 -7.15 -6.56
C PHE A 13 -2.94 -8.48 -5.89
N ASP A 14 -3.58 -9.53 -6.39
CA ASP A 14 -3.34 -10.89 -5.92
C ASP A 14 -2.28 -11.51 -6.81
N LEU A 15 -1.10 -11.76 -6.26
CA LEU A 15 0.04 -12.30 -6.99
C LEU A 15 0.31 -13.77 -6.59
N GLY A 16 -0.70 -14.46 -6.10
CA GLY A 16 -0.57 -15.84 -5.63
C GLY A 16 -0.26 -15.88 -4.15
N GLU A 17 0.93 -16.33 -3.79
CA GLU A 17 1.34 -16.37 -2.38
C GLU A 17 1.67 -15.00 -1.82
N GLN A 18 1.67 -13.98 -2.67
CA GLN A 18 1.93 -12.61 -2.26
C GLN A 18 0.78 -11.72 -2.70
N THR A 19 0.56 -10.66 -1.95
CA THR A 19 -0.41 -9.64 -2.32
C THR A 19 0.26 -8.28 -2.24
N LEU A 20 -0.18 -7.37 -3.10
CA LEU A 20 0.32 -6.01 -3.15
C LEU A 20 -0.86 -5.07 -3.00
N LEU A 21 -0.77 -4.19 -2.02
CA LEU A 21 -1.81 -3.19 -1.78
C LEU A 21 -1.22 -1.80 -1.98
N PHE A 22 -1.84 -1.02 -2.86
CA PHE A 22 -1.56 0.40 -2.97
C PHE A 22 -2.62 1.16 -2.19
N TYR A 23 -2.20 2.14 -1.42
CA TYR A 23 -3.12 2.93 -0.62
C TYR A 23 -2.66 4.37 -0.53
N LEU A 24 -3.58 5.22 -0.09
CA LEU A 24 -3.27 6.60 0.27
C LEU A 24 -3.50 6.79 1.76
N VAL A 25 -2.57 7.47 2.41
CA VAL A 25 -2.74 7.89 3.77
C VAL A 25 -3.14 9.36 3.74
N HIS A 26 -4.35 9.65 4.20
CA HIS A 26 -4.84 11.01 4.31
C HIS A 26 -4.66 11.49 5.72
N GLY A 27 -4.10 12.68 5.87
CA GLY A 27 -3.91 13.27 7.17
C GLY A 27 -4.17 14.76 7.13
N ARG A 28 -4.50 15.30 8.28
CA ARG A 28 -4.67 16.74 8.44
C ARG A 28 -3.81 17.21 9.60
N GLY A 29 -2.89 18.10 9.30
CA GLY A 29 -2.05 18.68 10.33
C GLY A 29 -2.85 19.62 11.20
N GLN A 30 -2.71 19.46 12.51
CA GLN A 30 -3.47 20.24 13.46
C GLN A 30 -3.17 21.74 13.36
N GLN A 31 -1.92 22.07 13.13
CA GLN A 31 -1.50 23.45 13.08
C GLN A 31 -1.82 24.13 11.75
N SER A 32 -1.60 23.41 10.68
CA SER A 32 -1.79 23.99 9.35
C SER A 32 -3.21 23.86 8.86
N GLY A 33 -3.96 22.87 9.36
CA GLY A 33 -5.28 22.58 8.85
C GLY A 33 -5.27 22.04 7.42
N ALA A 34 -4.10 21.86 6.84
CA ALA A 34 -3.98 21.39 5.47
C ALA A 34 -4.10 19.87 5.42
N GLU A 35 -4.84 19.39 4.45
CA GLU A 35 -4.96 17.97 4.22
C GLU A 35 -3.82 17.50 3.33
N VAL A 36 -3.21 16.40 3.71
CA VAL A 36 -2.09 15.80 2.97
C VAL A 36 -2.47 14.39 2.60
N ALA A 37 -2.10 13.99 1.40
CA ALA A 37 -2.30 12.62 0.95
C ALA A 37 -0.96 12.06 0.53
N MET A 38 -0.58 10.91 1.09
CA MET A 38 0.69 10.27 0.77
C MET A 38 0.45 8.86 0.25
N PRO A 39 1.01 8.51 -0.91
CA PRO A 39 0.88 7.15 -1.41
C PRO A 39 1.76 6.20 -0.61
N GLY A 40 1.32 4.95 -0.53
CA GLY A 40 2.08 3.91 0.11
C GLY A 40 1.76 2.58 -0.52
N ALA A 41 2.54 1.58 -0.17
CA ALA A 41 2.33 0.21 -0.64
C ALA A 41 2.65 -0.76 0.47
N GLN A 42 2.00 -1.91 0.43
CA GLN A 42 2.26 -2.97 1.38
C GLN A 42 2.31 -4.29 0.64
N VAL A 43 3.38 -5.05 0.86
CA VAL A 43 3.53 -6.39 0.32
C VAL A 43 3.30 -7.37 1.46
N CYS A 44 2.41 -8.32 1.25
CA CYS A 44 2.15 -9.38 2.21
C CYS A 44 2.44 -10.72 1.57
N ARG A 45 2.97 -11.64 2.35
CA ARG A 45 3.15 -13.04 1.96
C ARG A 45 2.26 -13.91 2.79
N TRP A 46 1.67 -14.91 2.13
CA TRP A 46 0.69 -15.79 2.74
C TRP A 46 1.14 -17.23 2.63
N ARG A 47 0.91 -18.01 3.68
CA ARG A 47 1.15 -19.42 3.68
C ARG A 47 0.01 -20.09 4.43
N ASP A 48 -0.66 -21.04 3.77
CA ASP A 48 -1.78 -21.79 4.35
C ASP A 48 -2.87 -20.86 4.92
N GLY A 49 -3.12 -19.75 4.19
CA GLY A 49 -4.12 -18.79 4.62
C GLY A 49 -3.70 -17.84 5.71
N LEU A 50 -2.45 -17.94 6.16
CA LEU A 50 -1.92 -17.07 7.21
C LEU A 50 -0.91 -16.09 6.65
N MET A 51 -0.96 -14.86 7.13
CA MET A 51 0.02 -13.86 6.76
C MET A 51 1.32 -14.12 7.53
N VAL A 52 2.38 -14.47 6.79
CA VAL A 52 3.67 -14.79 7.40
C VAL A 52 4.69 -13.67 7.22
N TYR A 53 4.36 -12.64 6.45
CA TYR A 53 5.27 -11.55 6.19
C TYR A 53 4.48 -10.33 5.70
N ALA A 54 4.88 -9.16 6.16
CA ALA A 54 4.31 -7.91 5.68
C ALA A 54 5.39 -6.83 5.71
N LYS A 55 5.46 -6.04 4.65
CA LYS A 55 6.39 -4.93 4.58
C LYS A 55 5.71 -3.74 3.94
N VAL A 56 5.87 -2.58 4.57
CA VAL A 56 5.29 -1.33 4.11
C VAL A 56 6.37 -0.54 3.37
N TYR A 57 6.00 0.07 2.26
CA TYR A 57 6.87 0.89 1.44
C TYR A 57 6.32 2.30 1.36
N VAL A 58 7.18 3.29 1.50
CA VAL A 58 6.81 4.69 1.35
C VAL A 58 6.59 5.02 -0.12
N HIS A 59 7.36 4.39 -0.99
CA HIS A 59 7.27 4.61 -2.43
C HIS A 59 6.84 3.32 -3.12
N ARG A 60 5.84 3.44 -3.99
CA ARG A 60 5.28 2.29 -4.71
C ARG A 60 6.31 1.61 -5.59
N GLU A 61 7.19 2.38 -6.21
CA GLU A 61 8.23 1.82 -7.06
C GLU A 61 9.20 0.93 -6.30
N ASP A 62 9.41 1.20 -5.00
CA ASP A 62 10.26 0.35 -4.19
C ASP A 62 9.62 -1.01 -3.95
N ALA A 63 8.30 -1.03 -3.75
CA ALA A 63 7.58 -2.29 -3.61
C ALA A 63 7.67 -3.12 -4.89
N LEU A 64 7.48 -2.48 -6.03
CA LEU A 64 7.57 -3.17 -7.31
C LEU A 64 8.96 -3.69 -7.58
N ARG A 65 9.98 -2.91 -7.21
CA ARG A 65 11.37 -3.34 -7.37
C ARG A 65 11.68 -4.58 -6.56
N ASP A 66 11.21 -4.64 -5.32
CA ASP A 66 11.43 -5.80 -4.46
C ASP A 66 10.69 -7.03 -4.97
N LEU A 67 9.57 -6.84 -5.65
CA LEU A 67 8.83 -7.92 -6.27
C LEU A 67 9.40 -8.33 -7.62
N GLY A 68 10.35 -7.55 -8.15
CA GLY A 68 10.91 -7.79 -9.46
C GLY A 68 9.92 -7.53 -10.59
N MET A 69 9.00 -6.60 -10.39
CA MET A 69 7.93 -6.31 -11.34
C MET A 69 7.96 -4.85 -11.75
N SER A 70 7.41 -4.57 -12.92
CA SER A 70 7.10 -3.22 -13.33
C SER A 70 5.60 -2.99 -13.24
N GLU A 71 5.20 -1.73 -13.24
CA GLU A 71 3.78 -1.39 -13.14
C GLU A 71 2.97 -1.97 -14.29
N ASP A 72 3.59 -2.08 -15.47
CA ASP A 72 2.92 -2.64 -16.64
C ASP A 72 2.61 -4.12 -16.49
N GLU A 73 3.32 -4.82 -15.62
CA GLU A 73 3.11 -6.25 -15.42
C GLU A 73 1.96 -6.55 -14.46
N LEU A 74 1.42 -5.54 -13.78
CA LEU A 74 0.32 -5.73 -12.87
C LEU A 74 -0.98 -5.91 -13.64
N GLU A 75 -1.76 -6.88 -13.20
CA GLU A 75 -3.09 -7.08 -13.73
C GLU A 75 -4.05 -6.05 -13.15
N ALA A 76 -5.27 -6.02 -13.65
CA ALA A 76 -6.27 -5.10 -13.14
C ALA A 76 -6.46 -5.29 -11.63
N PRO A 77 -6.59 -4.19 -10.87
CA PRO A 77 -6.76 -4.30 -9.43
C PRO A 77 -8.07 -4.99 -9.06
N ALA A 78 -8.04 -5.69 -7.93
CA ALA A 78 -9.19 -6.42 -7.42
C ALA A 78 -10.20 -5.51 -6.72
N LEU A 79 -9.85 -4.28 -6.46
CA LEU A 79 -10.74 -3.32 -5.81
C LEU A 79 -11.71 -2.68 -6.79
#